data_d2f06b5929eea775b5b29a5c0b007dd2
#
_entry.id   d2f06b5929eea775b5b29a5c0b007dd2
#
_cell.length_a   1.000
_cell.length_b   1.000
_cell.length_c   1.000
_cell.angle_alpha   90.00
_cell.angle_beta   90.00
_cell.angle_gamma   90.00
#
_symmetry.space_group_name_H-M   'P 1'
#
loop_
_entity.id
_entity.type
_entity.pdbx_description
1 polymer ?
#
loop_
_entity_poly.entity_id
_entity_poly.type
_entity_poly.pdbx_seq_one_letter_code
_entity_poly.pdbx_strand_id
1 'polypeptide(L)'
;MPSYIDTKYINLVSSRLPLFKNKQQGLYNFRCPFCGDSQKSKTKARGYPYQKKTDLFYRCHNCGQSNTFSNFLKQLDGELHKQYVLERYKEGVTGKGQNTEDPVFKHEKPVFHTKIDLPRISDLDDQHFAKKYLVNRAIPPQFLSYLYYTEDFKGFVRKTTKREYDLNEREQRIIIPFFDKNKQLIAFQGRAFTNTLLRYITIKIDEDSPKIFGLDRLDLEKQFYVVEGPFDSMFLPNCIAMAGSDVNLKSHIEISSALDNHTGTIVFDNEPRNKEIISRMEKVIDNGWNICIWPESVACKDLNDMILASIQESRLIEIINMNTYNGLLAKTHLATWRKK
;
A
#
# COMPACT_ATOMS: atom_id res chain seq x y z
N MET A 1 3.86 -20.43 27.79
CA MET A 1 3.73 -21.47 26.75
C MET A 1 2.27 -21.53 26.34
N PRO A 2 1.92 -21.76 25.06
CA PRO A 2 0.53 -22.01 24.68
C PRO A 2 0.03 -23.20 25.51
N SER A 3 -1.26 -23.16 25.84
CA SER A 3 -1.88 -24.30 26.49
C SER A 3 -1.68 -25.52 25.60
N TYR A 4 -1.42 -26.67 26.21
CA TYR A 4 -1.36 -27.97 25.48
C TYR A 4 -2.59 -28.15 24.60
N ILE A 5 -3.75 -27.70 25.06
CA ILE A 5 -5.02 -27.75 24.34
C ILE A 5 -4.94 -26.90 23.06
N ASP A 6 -4.44 -25.66 23.13
CA ASP A 6 -4.30 -24.80 21.94
C ASP A 6 -3.38 -25.44 20.89
N THR A 7 -2.26 -26.02 21.34
CA THR A 7 -1.32 -26.72 20.47
C THR A 7 -1.96 -27.98 19.84
N LYS A 8 -2.75 -28.73 20.61
CA LYS A 8 -3.49 -29.90 20.12
C LYS A 8 -4.46 -29.48 19.01
N TYR A 9 -5.28 -28.47 19.25
CA TYR A 9 -6.34 -28.09 18.31
C TYR A 9 -5.83 -27.36 17.07
N ILE A 10 -4.75 -26.57 17.14
CA ILE A 10 -4.14 -26.01 15.93
C ILE A 10 -3.55 -27.11 15.04
N ASN A 11 -2.98 -28.16 15.63
CA ASN A 11 -2.48 -29.31 14.88
C ASN A 11 -3.62 -30.14 14.26
N LEU A 12 -4.75 -30.31 14.95
CA LEU A 12 -5.92 -31.00 14.41
C LEU A 12 -6.49 -30.32 13.17
N VAL A 13 -6.47 -28.98 13.11
CA VAL A 13 -6.94 -28.26 11.93
C VAL A 13 -5.87 -28.02 10.86
N SER A 14 -4.64 -28.37 11.13
CA SER A 14 -3.49 -28.09 10.25
C SER A 14 -3.66 -28.63 8.83
N SER A 15 -4.26 -29.80 8.67
CA SER A 15 -4.54 -30.42 7.38
C SER A 15 -5.53 -29.64 6.51
N ARG A 16 -6.35 -28.77 7.11
CA ARG A 16 -7.33 -27.90 6.43
C ARG A 16 -6.78 -26.50 6.17
N LEU A 17 -5.56 -26.22 6.62
CA LEU A 17 -4.91 -24.93 6.50
C LEU A 17 -3.81 -24.98 5.44
N PRO A 18 -4.05 -24.45 4.22
CA PRO A 18 -3.07 -24.53 3.14
C PRO A 18 -1.77 -23.82 3.53
N LEU A 19 -0.64 -24.40 3.16
CA LEU A 19 0.71 -23.93 3.47
C LEU A 19 1.01 -23.84 4.98
N PHE A 20 0.38 -24.66 5.79
CA PHE A 20 0.62 -24.70 7.23
C PHE A 20 2.09 -24.97 7.56
N LYS A 21 2.66 -24.10 8.40
CA LYS A 21 4.04 -24.24 8.92
C LYS A 21 4.06 -23.90 10.40
N ASN A 22 4.72 -24.73 11.18
CA ASN A 22 5.11 -24.38 12.54
C ASN A 22 6.44 -23.61 12.47
N LYS A 23 6.45 -22.34 12.83
CA LYS A 23 7.63 -21.46 12.79
C LYS A 23 8.47 -21.61 14.05
N GLN A 24 7.81 -21.63 15.17
CA GLN A 24 8.37 -21.88 16.51
C GLN A 24 7.23 -22.20 17.48
N GLN A 25 7.56 -22.60 18.70
CA GLN A 25 6.55 -22.94 19.69
C GLN A 25 5.59 -21.75 19.93
N GLY A 26 4.30 -21.96 19.66
CA GLY A 26 3.26 -20.94 19.81
C GLY A 26 3.15 -19.95 18.65
N LEU A 27 3.90 -20.15 17.55
CA LEU A 27 3.79 -19.32 16.35
C LEU A 27 3.66 -20.22 15.11
N TYR A 28 2.56 -20.09 14.43
CA TYR A 28 2.24 -20.84 13.22
C TYR A 28 2.01 -19.88 12.05
N ASN A 29 2.10 -20.40 10.83
CA ASN A 29 1.84 -19.63 9.63
C ASN A 29 1.12 -20.51 8.61
N PHE A 30 0.10 -19.95 7.97
CA PHE A 30 -0.63 -20.62 6.89
C PHE A 30 -1.36 -19.62 6.01
N ARG A 31 -1.86 -20.08 4.88
CA ARG A 31 -2.68 -19.27 4.00
C ARG A 31 -4.04 -19.04 4.66
N CYS A 32 -4.44 -17.76 4.79
CA CYS A 32 -5.67 -17.39 5.47
C CYS A 32 -6.90 -18.11 4.87
N PRO A 33 -7.66 -18.88 5.66
CA PRO A 33 -8.83 -19.59 5.15
C PRO A 33 -10.01 -18.68 4.82
N PHE A 34 -10.01 -17.45 5.36
CA PHE A 34 -11.12 -16.51 5.19
C PHE A 34 -10.99 -15.63 3.95
N CYS A 35 -9.81 -15.11 3.65
CA CYS A 35 -9.59 -14.26 2.49
C CYS A 35 -8.80 -14.94 1.36
N GLY A 36 -8.29 -16.16 1.57
CA GLY A 36 -7.49 -16.88 0.60
C GLY A 36 -6.14 -16.25 0.28
N ASP A 37 -5.67 -15.27 1.08
CA ASP A 37 -4.46 -14.49 0.82
C ASP A 37 -4.43 -13.83 -0.58
N SER A 38 -3.33 -13.94 -1.29
CA SER A 38 -3.20 -13.37 -2.63
C SER A 38 -3.82 -14.28 -3.69
N GLN A 39 -4.72 -13.75 -4.50
CA GLN A 39 -5.24 -14.46 -5.67
C GLN A 39 -4.17 -14.67 -6.76
N LYS A 40 -3.16 -13.78 -6.83
CA LYS A 40 -2.07 -13.84 -7.82
C LYS A 40 -0.92 -14.77 -7.42
N SER A 41 -0.74 -15.07 -6.14
CA SER A 41 0.35 -15.92 -5.65
C SER A 41 -0.16 -17.03 -4.75
N LYS A 42 0.00 -18.28 -5.18
CA LYS A 42 -0.38 -19.47 -4.42
C LYS A 42 0.59 -19.80 -3.28
N THR A 43 1.76 -19.17 -3.21
CA THR A 43 2.81 -19.43 -2.21
C THR A 43 2.76 -18.50 -1.00
N LYS A 44 1.97 -17.43 -1.03
CA LYS A 44 1.85 -16.49 0.08
C LYS A 44 0.97 -17.05 1.20
N ALA A 45 1.46 -16.97 2.44
CA ALA A 45 0.79 -17.40 3.66
C ALA A 45 0.91 -16.28 4.71
N ARG A 46 -0.17 -15.56 4.98
CA ARG A 46 -0.22 -14.37 5.85
C ARG A 46 -1.16 -14.52 7.04
N GLY A 47 -1.68 -15.70 7.27
CA GLY A 47 -2.40 -16.07 8.49
C GLY A 47 -1.41 -16.53 9.56
N TYR A 48 -1.44 -15.91 10.74
CA TYR A 48 -0.53 -16.17 11.85
C TYR A 48 -1.31 -16.43 13.14
N PRO A 49 -1.44 -17.67 13.58
CA PRO A 49 -1.69 -17.96 14.99
C PRO A 49 -0.45 -17.67 15.81
N TYR A 50 -0.61 -16.90 16.87
CA TYR A 50 0.46 -16.51 17.78
C TYR A 50 -0.03 -16.51 19.21
N GLN A 51 0.88 -16.80 20.13
CA GLN A 51 0.58 -16.76 21.54
C GLN A 51 0.58 -15.34 22.07
N LYS A 52 -0.49 -14.98 22.83
CA LYS A 52 -0.55 -13.78 23.63
C LYS A 52 -1.00 -14.16 25.03
N LYS A 53 -0.13 -13.95 26.03
CA LYS A 53 -0.32 -14.47 27.41
C LYS A 53 -0.41 -16.00 27.38
N THR A 54 -1.46 -16.57 27.94
CA THR A 54 -1.71 -18.02 27.97
C THR A 54 -2.53 -18.55 26.81
N ASP A 55 -3.08 -17.65 25.98
CA ASP A 55 -4.01 -17.99 24.92
C ASP A 55 -3.38 -17.83 23.53
N LEU A 56 -3.88 -18.62 22.57
CA LEU A 56 -3.54 -18.49 21.17
C LEU A 56 -4.51 -17.50 20.50
N PHE A 57 -3.97 -16.60 19.69
CA PHE A 57 -4.70 -15.64 18.88
C PHE A 57 -4.40 -15.88 17.41
N TYR A 58 -5.30 -15.49 16.55
CA TYR A 58 -5.11 -15.51 15.11
C TYR A 58 -5.13 -14.09 14.54
N ARG A 59 -4.23 -13.80 13.61
CA ARG A 59 -4.24 -12.57 12.80
C ARG A 59 -3.83 -12.86 11.37
N CYS A 60 -4.57 -12.26 10.43
CA CYS A 60 -4.21 -12.26 9.02
C CYS A 60 -3.65 -10.89 8.61
N HIS A 61 -2.43 -10.84 8.09
CA HIS A 61 -1.81 -9.62 7.61
C HIS A 61 -2.27 -9.21 6.20
N ASN A 62 -3.15 -9.99 5.56
CA ASN A 62 -3.72 -9.65 4.27
C ASN A 62 -5.08 -8.94 4.41
N CYS A 63 -6.01 -9.52 5.19
CA CYS A 63 -7.35 -8.96 5.37
C CYS A 63 -7.55 -8.24 6.71
N GLY A 64 -6.53 -8.21 7.58
CA GLY A 64 -6.61 -7.56 8.89
C GLY A 64 -7.42 -8.31 9.94
N GLN A 65 -8.06 -9.44 9.59
CA GLN A 65 -8.88 -10.20 10.52
C GLN A 65 -8.05 -10.65 11.73
N SER A 66 -8.52 -10.35 12.93
CA SER A 66 -7.90 -10.73 14.20
C SER A 66 -8.94 -11.33 15.14
N ASN A 67 -8.67 -12.53 15.65
CA ASN A 67 -9.59 -13.29 16.48
C ASN A 67 -8.85 -14.01 17.60
N THR A 68 -9.54 -14.32 18.72
CA THR A 68 -9.08 -15.39 19.61
C THR A 68 -9.07 -16.71 18.87
N PHE A 69 -8.22 -17.65 19.28
CA PHE A 69 -8.18 -18.97 18.65
C PHE A 69 -9.52 -19.71 18.76
N SER A 70 -10.26 -19.52 19.85
CA SER A 70 -11.62 -20.00 20.00
C SER A 70 -12.55 -19.51 18.88
N ASN A 71 -12.56 -18.22 18.61
CA ASN A 71 -13.40 -17.63 17.55
C ASN A 71 -12.91 -18.03 16.14
N PHE A 72 -11.60 -18.20 15.98
CA PHE A 72 -11.03 -18.73 14.74
C PHE A 72 -11.52 -20.16 14.46
N LEU A 73 -11.46 -21.06 15.47
CA LEU A 73 -11.98 -22.43 15.36
C LEU A 73 -13.49 -22.44 15.09
N LYS A 74 -14.26 -21.60 15.77
CA LYS A 74 -15.71 -21.50 15.58
C LYS A 74 -16.09 -21.18 14.13
N GLN A 75 -15.32 -20.31 13.49
CA GLN A 75 -15.55 -19.94 12.08
C GLN A 75 -15.08 -21.01 11.09
N LEU A 76 -14.06 -21.81 11.48
CA LEU A 76 -13.47 -22.84 10.62
C LEU A 76 -14.21 -24.19 10.75
N ASP A 77 -14.53 -24.58 11.97
CA ASP A 77 -15.19 -25.85 12.33
C ASP A 77 -15.95 -25.74 13.65
N GLY A 78 -17.26 -25.64 13.57
CA GLY A 78 -18.12 -25.48 14.76
C GLY A 78 -18.12 -26.68 15.70
N GLU A 79 -17.97 -27.90 15.19
CA GLU A 79 -17.93 -29.12 16.03
C GLU A 79 -16.59 -29.23 16.78
N LEU A 80 -15.49 -28.97 16.08
CA LEU A 80 -14.18 -28.95 16.72
C LEU A 80 -14.08 -27.83 17.75
N HIS A 81 -14.74 -26.68 17.51
CA HIS A 81 -14.83 -25.60 18.48
C HIS A 81 -15.55 -26.02 19.77
N LYS A 82 -16.67 -26.78 19.66
CA LYS A 82 -17.39 -27.27 20.84
C LYS A 82 -16.49 -28.19 21.70
N GLN A 83 -15.75 -29.09 21.04
CA GLN A 83 -14.81 -29.97 21.71
C GLN A 83 -13.68 -29.18 22.39
N TYR A 84 -13.11 -28.16 21.71
CA TYR A 84 -12.09 -27.29 22.23
C TYR A 84 -12.56 -26.54 23.49
N VAL A 85 -13.75 -25.94 23.46
CA VAL A 85 -14.31 -25.20 24.62
C VAL A 85 -14.55 -26.13 25.79
N LEU A 86 -15.10 -27.33 25.54
CA LEU A 86 -15.37 -28.32 26.57
C LEU A 86 -14.07 -28.82 27.25
N GLU A 87 -13.02 -29.09 26.45
CA GLU A 87 -11.73 -29.53 26.98
C GLU A 87 -11.05 -28.43 27.80
N ARG A 88 -11.07 -27.19 27.33
CA ARG A 88 -10.56 -26.05 28.10
C ARG A 88 -11.30 -25.84 29.43
N TYR A 89 -12.61 -26.05 29.44
CA TYR A 89 -13.40 -25.97 30.66
C TYR A 89 -13.03 -27.09 31.66
N LYS A 90 -12.89 -28.33 31.20
CA LYS A 90 -12.49 -29.49 32.03
C LYS A 90 -11.11 -29.29 32.68
N GLU A 91 -10.18 -28.70 31.97
CA GLU A 91 -8.81 -28.43 32.43
C GLU A 91 -8.68 -27.12 33.26
N GLY A 92 -9.80 -26.45 33.54
CA GLY A 92 -9.81 -25.21 34.32
C GLY A 92 -9.15 -24.03 33.65
N VAL A 93 -8.86 -24.11 32.34
CA VAL A 93 -8.24 -23.04 31.54
C VAL A 93 -9.35 -22.09 31.07
N THR A 94 -9.97 -21.39 32.00
CA THR A 94 -10.96 -20.35 31.68
C THR A 94 -10.21 -19.04 31.52
N GLY A 95 -10.31 -18.37 30.37
CA GLY A 95 -9.64 -17.16 29.86
C GLY A 95 -9.40 -15.94 30.79
N LYS A 96 -9.23 -16.13 32.11
CA LYS A 96 -8.71 -15.14 33.03
C LYS A 96 -7.22 -15.42 33.23
N GLY A 97 -6.41 -14.90 32.28
CA GLY A 97 -4.96 -15.04 32.33
C GLY A 97 -4.35 -14.31 33.52
N GLN A 98 -3.41 -14.98 34.20
CA GLN A 98 -2.51 -14.32 35.15
C GLN A 98 -1.69 -13.26 34.40
N ASN A 99 -1.40 -12.13 35.07
CA ASN A 99 -0.56 -11.06 34.55
C ASN A 99 0.87 -11.57 34.31
N THR A 100 1.16 -12.03 33.12
CA THR A 100 2.52 -12.16 32.60
C THR A 100 2.76 -11.00 31.65
N GLU A 101 3.94 -10.38 31.73
CA GLU A 101 4.35 -9.30 30.83
C GLU A 101 4.09 -9.71 29.36
N ASP A 102 3.58 -8.79 28.58
CA ASP A 102 3.35 -9.04 27.14
C ASP A 102 4.66 -9.50 26.50
N PRO A 103 4.67 -10.64 25.77
CA PRO A 103 5.87 -11.07 25.09
C PRO A 103 6.28 -9.96 24.11
N VAL A 104 7.43 -9.37 24.37
CA VAL A 104 8.06 -8.47 23.41
C VAL A 104 8.44 -9.34 22.22
N PHE A 105 7.65 -9.33 21.17
CA PHE A 105 8.05 -9.85 19.88
C PHE A 105 9.27 -9.02 19.45
N LYS A 106 10.46 -9.55 19.66
CA LYS A 106 11.63 -9.10 18.95
C LYS A 106 11.48 -9.57 17.50
N HIS A 107 10.55 -8.94 16.76
CA HIS A 107 10.85 -8.71 15.37
C HIS A 107 12.10 -7.83 15.43
N GLU A 108 13.22 -8.29 14.93
CA GLU A 108 14.21 -7.36 14.45
C GLU A 108 13.41 -6.45 13.53
N LYS A 109 13.05 -5.27 14.06
CA LYS A 109 12.46 -4.23 13.22
C LYS A 109 13.51 -4.10 12.12
N PRO A 110 13.15 -4.30 10.86
CA PRO A 110 14.11 -4.06 9.81
C PRO A 110 14.68 -2.68 10.12
N VAL A 111 16.00 -2.58 10.20
CA VAL A 111 16.69 -1.31 10.46
C VAL A 111 16.38 -0.48 9.22
N PHE A 112 15.30 0.28 9.30
CA PHE A 112 14.90 1.19 8.25
C PHE A 112 16.00 2.26 8.22
N HIS A 113 16.82 2.21 7.19
CA HIS A 113 17.76 3.27 6.92
C HIS A 113 16.93 4.50 6.55
N THR A 114 16.67 5.37 7.52
CA THR A 114 16.04 6.68 7.30
C THR A 114 16.88 7.57 6.39
N LYS A 115 18.16 7.24 6.23
CA LYS A 115 19.09 7.98 5.38
C LYS A 115 19.34 7.22 4.08
N ILE A 116 18.89 7.78 2.98
CA ILE A 116 19.23 7.32 1.64
C ILE A 116 20.62 7.84 1.30
N ASP A 117 21.57 6.92 1.11
CA ASP A 117 22.96 7.22 0.79
C ASP A 117 23.12 7.35 -0.75
N LEU A 118 22.47 8.37 -1.30
CA LEU A 118 22.53 8.76 -2.70
C LEU A 118 22.51 10.29 -2.80
N PRO A 119 23.07 10.89 -3.86
CA PRO A 119 22.94 12.32 -4.10
C PRO A 119 21.48 12.71 -4.32
N ARG A 120 21.06 13.79 -3.69
CA ARG A 120 19.75 14.39 -3.98
C ARG A 120 19.81 15.08 -5.33
N ILE A 121 18.70 15.12 -6.02
CA ILE A 121 18.61 15.85 -7.30
C ILE A 121 18.88 17.35 -7.11
N SER A 122 18.47 17.94 -5.98
CA SER A 122 18.78 19.33 -5.66
C SER A 122 20.27 19.65 -5.64
N ASP A 123 21.09 18.68 -5.19
CA ASP A 123 22.53 18.83 -4.95
C ASP A 123 23.38 18.57 -6.21
N LEU A 124 22.74 18.08 -7.28
CA LEU A 124 23.39 17.87 -8.58
C LEU A 124 23.62 19.20 -9.31
N ASP A 125 24.65 19.22 -10.15
CA ASP A 125 24.89 20.33 -11.05
C ASP A 125 23.67 20.62 -11.95
N ASP A 126 23.42 21.88 -12.28
CA ASP A 126 22.27 22.29 -13.07
C ASP A 126 22.33 21.72 -14.50
N GLN A 127 23.52 21.37 -15.00
CA GLN A 127 23.68 20.72 -16.31
C GLN A 127 23.53 19.20 -16.23
N HIS A 128 23.46 18.63 -15.02
CA HIS A 128 23.29 17.19 -14.87
C HIS A 128 21.97 16.73 -15.48
N PHE A 129 22.03 15.71 -16.34
CA PHE A 129 20.88 15.24 -17.15
C PHE A 129 19.67 14.82 -16.29
N ALA A 130 19.88 14.25 -15.10
CA ALA A 130 18.81 13.85 -14.20
C ALA A 130 18.05 15.05 -13.63
N LYS A 131 18.76 16.15 -13.31
CA LYS A 131 18.14 17.43 -12.87
C LYS A 131 17.39 18.08 -14.00
N LYS A 132 18.02 18.19 -15.18
CA LYS A 132 17.36 18.70 -16.40
C LYS A 132 16.10 17.91 -16.76
N TYR A 133 16.14 16.59 -16.62
CA TYR A 133 14.97 15.74 -16.88
C TYR A 133 13.77 16.15 -16.04
N LEU A 134 13.95 16.41 -14.73
CA LEU A 134 12.87 16.82 -13.84
C LEU A 134 12.44 18.27 -14.06
N VAL A 135 13.39 19.17 -14.33
CA VAL A 135 13.09 20.57 -14.69
C VAL A 135 12.27 20.62 -15.97
N ASN A 136 12.64 19.84 -17.01
CA ASN A 136 11.87 19.77 -18.25
C ASN A 136 10.47 19.16 -18.07
N ARG A 137 10.25 18.42 -17.02
CA ARG A 137 8.92 17.91 -16.61
C ARG A 137 8.16 18.91 -15.72
N ALA A 138 8.72 20.10 -15.51
CA ALA A 138 8.19 21.12 -14.62
C ALA A 138 7.95 20.66 -13.17
N ILE A 139 8.71 19.65 -12.70
CA ILE A 139 8.61 19.21 -11.29
C ILE A 139 8.94 20.39 -10.37
N PRO A 140 8.05 20.72 -9.41
CA PRO A 140 8.26 21.87 -8.54
C PRO A 140 9.59 21.79 -7.77
N PRO A 141 10.37 22.89 -7.68
CA PRO A 141 11.73 22.89 -7.13
C PRO A 141 11.85 22.31 -5.72
N GLN A 142 10.83 22.48 -4.87
CA GLN A 142 10.79 21.93 -3.51
C GLN A 142 10.89 20.41 -3.49
N PHE A 143 10.43 19.70 -4.53
CA PHE A 143 10.51 18.26 -4.61
C PHE A 143 11.86 17.74 -5.08
N LEU A 144 12.72 18.57 -5.68
CA LEU A 144 14.05 18.12 -6.09
C LEU A 144 14.92 17.65 -4.91
N SER A 145 14.68 18.18 -3.72
CA SER A 145 15.34 17.73 -2.48
C SER A 145 14.80 16.41 -1.92
N TYR A 146 13.63 15.96 -2.37
CA TYR A 146 13.02 14.68 -2.01
C TYR A 146 13.44 13.54 -2.93
N LEU A 147 13.94 13.87 -4.12
CA LEU A 147 14.31 12.90 -5.15
C LEU A 147 15.82 12.68 -5.14
N TYR A 148 16.22 11.46 -5.49
CA TYR A 148 17.63 11.08 -5.52
C TYR A 148 17.98 10.50 -6.89
N TYR A 149 19.28 10.46 -7.16
CA TYR A 149 19.84 9.87 -8.37
C TYR A 149 20.73 8.69 -8.04
N THR A 150 20.67 7.65 -8.84
CA THR A 150 21.58 6.51 -8.79
C THR A 150 22.10 6.14 -10.17
N GLU A 151 23.39 5.82 -10.26
CA GLU A 151 24.02 5.25 -11.45
C GLU A 151 23.86 3.73 -11.51
N ASP A 152 23.60 3.11 -10.36
CA ASP A 152 23.43 1.66 -10.22
C ASP A 152 22.18 1.36 -9.37
N PHE A 153 21.04 1.23 -10.04
CA PHE A 153 19.78 0.92 -9.37
C PHE A 153 19.82 -0.46 -8.71
N LYS A 154 20.40 -1.47 -9.35
CA LYS A 154 20.48 -2.83 -8.80
C LYS A 154 21.32 -2.87 -7.52
N GLY A 155 22.48 -2.22 -7.52
CA GLY A 155 23.34 -2.09 -6.35
C GLY A 155 22.65 -1.36 -5.20
N PHE A 156 21.93 -0.26 -5.49
CA PHE A 156 21.12 0.45 -4.50
C PHE A 156 20.01 -0.43 -3.90
N VAL A 157 19.26 -1.15 -4.73
CA VAL A 157 18.20 -2.08 -4.29
C VAL A 157 18.79 -3.14 -3.35
N ARG A 158 19.88 -3.80 -3.76
CA ARG A 158 20.55 -4.83 -2.95
C ARG A 158 21.04 -4.29 -1.61
N LYS A 159 21.68 -3.10 -1.60
CA LYS A 159 22.16 -2.43 -0.38
C LYS A 159 21.02 -2.11 0.59
N THR A 160 19.89 -1.63 0.04
CA THR A 160 18.76 -1.13 0.83
C THR A 160 17.86 -2.26 1.35
N THR A 161 17.58 -3.28 0.53
CA THR A 161 16.62 -4.34 0.87
C THR A 161 17.27 -5.62 1.37
N LYS A 162 18.59 -5.77 1.16
CA LYS A 162 19.33 -7.03 1.38
C LYS A 162 18.72 -8.23 0.62
N ARG A 163 18.04 -7.96 -0.50
CA ARG A 163 17.38 -8.96 -1.35
C ARG A 163 17.90 -8.84 -2.77
N GLU A 164 17.95 -9.97 -3.46
CA GLU A 164 18.27 -10.01 -4.89
C GLU A 164 16.99 -9.85 -5.71
N TYR A 165 17.10 -9.03 -6.75
CA TYR A 165 16.06 -8.80 -7.74
C TYR A 165 16.67 -8.99 -9.14
N ASP A 166 15.89 -9.50 -10.06
CA ASP A 166 16.27 -9.57 -11.47
C ASP A 166 16.15 -8.17 -12.10
N LEU A 167 17.23 -7.41 -12.02
CA LEU A 167 17.37 -6.04 -12.47
C LEU A 167 18.61 -5.91 -13.33
N ASN A 168 18.56 -4.95 -14.28
CA ASN A 168 19.70 -4.64 -15.14
C ASN A 168 20.86 -4.07 -14.33
N GLU A 169 22.07 -4.46 -14.71
CA GLU A 169 23.30 -3.93 -14.14
C GLU A 169 23.52 -2.46 -14.55
N ARG A 170 24.00 -1.65 -13.63
CA ARG A 170 24.40 -0.24 -13.87
C ARG A 170 23.30 0.61 -14.53
N GLU A 171 22.04 0.35 -14.23
CA GLU A 171 20.94 1.14 -14.76
C GLU A 171 20.75 2.42 -13.95
N GLN A 172 20.83 3.56 -14.64
CA GLN A 172 20.61 4.88 -14.05
C GLN A 172 19.13 5.14 -13.85
N ARG A 173 18.75 5.56 -12.62
CA ARG A 173 17.35 5.89 -12.30
C ARG A 173 17.23 7.07 -11.34
N ILE A 174 16.12 7.77 -11.42
CA ILE A 174 15.65 8.64 -10.34
C ILE A 174 15.02 7.75 -9.27
N ILE A 175 15.39 7.96 -8.01
CA ILE A 175 14.80 7.29 -6.87
C ILE A 175 13.78 8.22 -6.23
N ILE A 176 12.55 7.73 -6.14
CA ILE A 176 11.41 8.39 -5.50
C ILE A 176 11.13 7.62 -4.22
N PRO A 177 11.54 8.10 -3.05
CA PRO A 177 11.35 7.40 -1.78
C PRO A 177 9.93 7.54 -1.27
N PHE A 178 9.40 6.50 -0.66
CA PHE A 178 8.11 6.49 0.02
C PHE A 178 8.36 6.38 1.51
N PHE A 179 7.93 7.37 2.25
CA PHE A 179 8.06 7.43 3.69
C PHE A 179 6.70 7.23 4.37
N ASP A 180 6.69 6.61 5.53
CA ASP A 180 5.53 6.57 6.40
C ASP A 180 5.37 7.87 7.20
N LYS A 181 4.34 7.96 8.05
CA LYS A 181 4.09 9.11 8.94
C LYS A 181 5.24 9.41 9.91
N ASN A 182 6.07 8.41 10.22
CA ASN A 182 7.25 8.55 11.08
C ASN A 182 8.51 8.88 10.29
N LYS A 183 8.39 9.22 9.00
CA LYS A 183 9.49 9.48 8.07
C LYS A 183 10.45 8.29 7.90
N GLN A 184 9.97 7.07 8.09
CA GLN A 184 10.73 5.86 7.82
C GLN A 184 10.53 5.46 6.36
N LEU A 185 11.61 5.07 5.68
CA LEU A 185 11.56 4.58 4.30
C LEU A 185 10.85 3.23 4.26
N ILE A 186 9.69 3.17 3.62
CA ILE A 186 8.85 1.95 3.52
C ILE A 186 8.90 1.30 2.14
N ALA A 187 9.13 2.11 1.11
CA ALA A 187 9.29 1.68 -0.27
C ALA A 187 10.05 2.75 -1.05
N PHE A 188 10.45 2.43 -2.25
CA PHE A 188 10.93 3.43 -3.21
C PHE A 188 10.59 2.99 -4.63
N GLN A 189 10.52 3.97 -5.53
CA GLN A 189 10.31 3.72 -6.95
C GLN A 189 11.51 4.23 -7.74
N GLY A 190 12.04 3.37 -8.62
CA GLY A 190 13.08 3.72 -9.57
C GLY A 190 12.49 4.11 -10.92
N ARG A 191 12.63 5.38 -11.33
CA ARG A 191 12.19 5.88 -12.65
C ARG A 191 13.36 5.88 -13.63
N ALA A 192 13.22 5.16 -14.74
CA ALA A 192 14.18 5.19 -15.84
C ALA A 192 14.07 6.47 -16.68
N PHE A 193 15.18 6.92 -17.25
CA PHE A 193 15.22 8.10 -18.12
C PHE A 193 14.78 7.78 -19.56
N THR A 194 14.99 6.57 -19.98
CA THR A 194 14.66 6.09 -21.33
C THR A 194 13.34 5.33 -21.36
N ASN A 195 12.82 5.12 -22.57
CA ASN A 195 11.59 4.36 -22.80
C ASN A 195 11.90 2.85 -22.72
N THR A 196 12.03 2.33 -21.51
CA THR A 196 12.23 0.89 -21.24
C THR A 196 10.89 0.21 -20.95
N LEU A 197 10.83 -1.12 -21.09
CA LEU A 197 9.65 -1.93 -20.76
C LEU A 197 9.22 -1.71 -19.28
N LEU A 198 10.20 -1.50 -18.39
CA LEU A 198 9.96 -1.23 -16.96
C LEU A 198 10.36 0.20 -16.63
N ARG A 199 9.57 1.15 -17.14
CA ARG A 199 9.78 2.57 -16.91
C ARG A 199 9.78 2.92 -15.41
N TYR A 200 8.92 2.30 -14.63
CA TYR A 200 8.84 2.43 -13.18
C TYR A 200 8.99 1.05 -12.53
N ILE A 201 9.87 0.96 -11.53
CA ILE A 201 10.05 -0.24 -10.71
C ILE A 201 9.85 0.16 -9.26
N THR A 202 8.82 -0.37 -8.60
CA THR A 202 8.54 -0.10 -7.18
C THR A 202 9.03 -1.24 -6.32
N ILE A 203 9.93 -0.94 -5.40
CA ILE A 203 10.53 -1.87 -4.45
C ILE A 203 10.02 -1.55 -3.04
N LYS A 204 9.51 -2.54 -2.36
CA LYS A 204 9.09 -2.44 -0.96
C LYS A 204 10.24 -2.85 -0.05
N ILE A 205 10.43 -2.11 1.04
CA ILE A 205 11.38 -2.48 2.10
C ILE A 205 10.86 -3.70 2.85
N ASP A 206 9.59 -3.67 3.24
CA ASP A 206 8.87 -4.80 3.79
C ASP A 206 7.70 -5.19 2.86
N GLU A 207 7.36 -6.49 2.81
CA GLU A 207 6.26 -6.97 1.97
C GLU A 207 4.91 -6.36 2.34
N ASP A 208 4.71 -6.04 3.60
CA ASP A 208 3.48 -5.44 4.12
C ASP A 208 3.44 -3.91 3.96
N SER A 209 4.55 -3.28 3.53
CA SER A 209 4.60 -1.84 3.30
C SER A 209 3.64 -1.40 2.19
N PRO A 210 2.92 -0.29 2.37
CA PRO A 210 2.08 0.26 1.32
C PRO A 210 2.92 0.85 0.18
N LYS A 211 2.42 0.74 -1.05
CA LYS A 211 2.98 1.44 -2.21
C LYS A 211 2.30 2.79 -2.39
N ILE A 212 2.27 3.59 -1.36
CA ILE A 212 1.67 4.91 -1.36
C ILE A 212 2.76 5.94 -1.12
N PHE A 213 2.94 6.84 -2.08
CA PHE A 213 3.86 7.97 -1.98
C PHE A 213 3.17 9.14 -1.29
N GLY A 214 3.86 9.84 -0.40
CA GLY A 214 3.38 11.06 0.24
C GLY A 214 2.68 10.87 1.58
N LEU A 215 2.71 9.68 2.19
CA LEU A 215 2.11 9.44 3.51
C LEU A 215 2.73 10.28 4.63
N ASP A 216 4.01 10.63 4.49
CA ASP A 216 4.79 11.41 5.47
C ASP A 216 4.38 12.89 5.56
N ARG A 217 3.59 13.38 4.60
CA ARG A 217 3.12 14.76 4.50
C ARG A 217 1.61 14.90 4.32
N LEU A 218 0.88 13.77 4.40
CA LEU A 218 -0.57 13.74 4.25
C LEU A 218 -1.25 14.25 5.51
N ASP A 219 -2.10 15.27 5.34
CA ASP A 219 -2.99 15.83 6.37
C ASP A 219 -4.43 15.42 6.04
N LEU A 220 -4.97 14.45 6.79
CA LEU A 220 -6.32 13.91 6.58
C LEU A 220 -7.44 14.83 7.09
N GLU A 221 -7.11 15.86 7.89
CA GLU A 221 -8.06 16.86 8.38
C GLU A 221 -8.39 17.93 7.30
N LYS A 222 -7.56 17.98 6.25
CA LYS A 222 -7.74 18.90 5.11
C LYS A 222 -8.10 18.13 3.86
N GLN A 223 -8.67 18.83 2.88
CA GLN A 223 -8.85 18.28 1.55
C GLN A 223 -7.52 17.71 1.03
N PHE A 224 -7.56 16.49 0.53
CA PHE A 224 -6.43 15.83 -0.07
C PHE A 224 -6.79 15.18 -1.41
N TYR A 225 -5.77 14.90 -2.19
CA TYR A 225 -5.92 14.27 -3.49
C TYR A 225 -5.20 12.92 -3.53
N VAL A 226 -5.74 12.00 -4.31
CA VAL A 226 -5.13 10.70 -4.57
C VAL A 226 -4.97 10.53 -6.06
N VAL A 227 -3.74 10.39 -6.53
CA VAL A 227 -3.40 10.23 -7.96
C VAL A 227 -2.72 8.88 -8.23
N GLU A 228 -2.47 8.55 -9.50
CA GLU A 228 -1.82 7.30 -9.87
C GLU A 228 -0.30 7.36 -9.70
N GLY A 229 0.33 8.43 -10.16
CA GLY A 229 1.79 8.57 -10.24
C GLY A 229 2.39 9.51 -9.20
N PRO A 230 3.57 9.18 -8.63
CA PRO A 230 4.26 10.07 -7.71
C PRO A 230 4.58 11.45 -8.30
N PHE A 231 4.94 11.56 -9.58
CA PHE A 231 5.21 12.85 -10.20
C PHE A 231 3.96 13.71 -10.28
N ASP A 232 2.82 13.12 -10.64
CA ASP A 232 1.54 13.84 -10.71
C ASP A 232 1.13 14.39 -9.35
N SER A 233 1.41 13.64 -8.26
CA SER A 233 1.13 14.10 -6.90
C SER A 233 1.92 15.33 -6.47
N MET A 234 3.01 15.67 -7.16
CA MET A 234 3.85 16.82 -6.85
C MET A 234 3.24 18.16 -7.35
N PHE A 235 2.22 18.09 -8.19
CA PHE A 235 1.51 19.26 -8.73
C PHE A 235 0.24 19.60 -7.95
N LEU A 236 -0.11 18.83 -6.93
CA LEU A 236 -1.27 19.09 -6.10
C LEU A 236 -0.87 19.21 -4.62
N PRO A 237 -1.49 20.16 -3.89
CA PRO A 237 -1.27 20.25 -2.45
C PRO A 237 -1.87 19.04 -1.74
N ASN A 238 -1.27 18.64 -0.62
CA ASN A 238 -1.79 17.54 0.22
C ASN A 238 -2.18 16.31 -0.59
N CYS A 239 -1.26 15.79 -1.40
CA CYS A 239 -1.54 14.76 -2.37
C CYS A 239 -0.70 13.51 -2.12
N ILE A 240 -1.32 12.35 -2.28
CA ILE A 240 -0.66 11.04 -2.28
C ILE A 240 -0.79 10.37 -3.64
N ALA A 241 0.14 9.45 -3.93
CA ALA A 241 0.06 8.66 -5.15
C ALA A 241 0.02 7.15 -4.86
N MET A 242 -0.85 6.46 -5.61
CA MET A 242 -0.93 5.00 -5.65
C MET A 242 0.09 4.47 -6.65
N ALA A 243 1.33 4.20 -6.24
CA ALA A 243 2.38 3.77 -7.14
C ALA A 243 2.22 2.30 -7.59
N GLY A 244 1.10 1.98 -8.19
CA GLY A 244 0.77 0.67 -8.75
C GLY A 244 -0.73 0.42 -8.82
N SER A 245 -1.13 -0.39 -9.81
CA SER A 245 -2.54 -0.76 -10.04
C SER A 245 -3.16 -1.65 -8.95
N ASP A 246 -2.32 -2.25 -8.10
CA ASP A 246 -2.70 -3.19 -7.05
C ASP A 246 -2.89 -2.53 -5.66
N VAL A 247 -2.80 -1.21 -5.58
CA VAL A 247 -3.00 -0.49 -4.31
C VAL A 247 -4.48 -0.49 -3.94
N ASN A 248 -4.77 -1.08 -2.77
CA ASN A 248 -6.10 -1.09 -2.20
C ASN A 248 -6.19 -0.06 -1.07
N LEU A 249 -6.78 1.09 -1.32
CA LEU A 249 -6.96 2.16 -0.33
C LEU A 249 -7.83 1.73 0.85
N LYS A 250 -8.76 0.78 0.66
CA LYS A 250 -9.59 0.22 1.76
C LYS A 250 -8.77 -0.49 2.83
N SER A 251 -7.58 -0.99 2.49
CA SER A 251 -6.69 -1.61 3.48
C SER A 251 -6.02 -0.59 4.42
N HIS A 252 -6.09 0.69 4.08
CA HIS A 252 -5.56 1.80 4.87
C HIS A 252 -6.71 2.50 5.58
N ILE A 253 -7.03 2.05 6.81
CA ILE A 253 -8.23 2.46 7.55
C ILE A 253 -8.40 3.97 7.65
N GLU A 254 -7.35 4.71 7.97
CA GLU A 254 -7.42 6.16 8.13
C GLU A 254 -7.72 6.87 6.79
N ILE A 255 -7.07 6.47 5.71
CA ILE A 255 -7.32 7.03 4.36
C ILE A 255 -8.72 6.64 3.89
N SER A 256 -9.11 5.39 4.08
CA SER A 256 -10.46 4.93 3.73
C SER A 256 -11.53 5.70 4.46
N SER A 257 -11.36 5.91 5.77
CA SER A 257 -12.31 6.69 6.59
C SER A 257 -12.40 8.16 6.14
N ALA A 258 -11.27 8.79 5.78
CA ALA A 258 -11.27 10.14 5.26
C ALA A 258 -11.95 10.24 3.87
N LEU A 259 -11.78 9.22 3.02
CA LEU A 259 -12.49 9.12 1.74
C LEU A 259 -14.00 8.90 1.94
N ASP A 260 -14.39 8.08 2.91
CA ASP A 260 -15.80 7.86 3.27
C ASP A 260 -16.46 9.16 3.78
N ASN A 261 -15.70 10.03 4.45
CA ASN A 261 -16.11 11.35 4.89
C ASN A 261 -16.00 12.43 3.78
N HIS A 262 -15.69 12.06 2.55
CA HIS A 262 -15.56 12.94 1.39
C HIS A 262 -14.47 14.03 1.52
N THR A 263 -13.50 13.86 2.42
CA THR A 263 -12.35 14.80 2.58
C THR A 263 -11.35 14.64 1.43
N GLY A 264 -11.25 13.46 0.81
CA GLY A 264 -10.34 13.18 -0.30
C GLY A 264 -11.03 13.08 -1.65
N THR A 265 -10.32 13.45 -2.72
CA THR A 265 -10.74 13.28 -4.12
C THR A 265 -9.76 12.41 -4.88
N ILE A 266 -10.25 11.38 -5.58
CA ILE A 266 -9.42 10.51 -6.41
C ILE A 266 -9.39 11.05 -7.84
N VAL A 267 -8.19 11.18 -8.39
CA VAL A 267 -7.93 11.77 -9.71
C VAL A 267 -7.13 10.76 -10.54
N PHE A 268 -7.77 10.20 -11.55
CA PHE A 268 -7.13 9.29 -12.52
C PHE A 268 -6.62 10.05 -13.73
N ASP A 269 -5.73 9.41 -14.51
CA ASP A 269 -5.33 9.92 -15.81
C ASP A 269 -6.54 10.08 -16.74
N ASN A 270 -6.51 11.09 -17.60
CA ASN A 270 -7.57 11.38 -18.56
C ASN A 270 -7.49 10.46 -19.77
N GLU A 271 -7.72 9.18 -19.57
CA GLU A 271 -7.70 8.14 -20.62
C GLU A 271 -9.07 7.46 -20.79
N PRO A 272 -10.04 8.09 -21.43
CA PRO A 272 -11.43 7.61 -21.49
C PRO A 272 -11.63 6.28 -22.21
N ARG A 273 -10.64 5.84 -22.99
CA ARG A 273 -10.65 4.53 -23.69
C ARG A 273 -9.90 3.43 -22.96
N ASN A 274 -9.25 3.74 -21.84
CA ASN A 274 -8.50 2.76 -21.04
C ASN A 274 -9.46 1.99 -20.11
N LYS A 275 -9.72 0.73 -20.46
CA LYS A 275 -10.65 -0.14 -19.72
C LYS A 275 -10.22 -0.38 -18.26
N GLU A 276 -8.92 -0.37 -17.98
CA GLU A 276 -8.41 -0.55 -16.61
C GLU A 276 -8.72 0.68 -15.76
N ILE A 277 -8.49 1.89 -16.28
CA ILE A 277 -8.83 3.14 -15.60
C ILE A 277 -10.34 3.21 -15.36
N ILE A 278 -11.17 2.95 -16.38
CA ILE A 278 -12.63 2.93 -16.24
C ILE A 278 -13.06 1.98 -15.13
N SER A 279 -12.54 0.76 -15.10
CA SER A 279 -12.88 -0.24 -14.07
C SER A 279 -12.48 0.21 -12.66
N ARG A 280 -11.36 0.94 -12.53
CA ARG A 280 -10.95 1.51 -11.25
C ARG A 280 -11.85 2.67 -10.83
N MET A 281 -12.22 3.56 -11.77
CA MET A 281 -13.17 4.64 -11.52
C MET A 281 -14.53 4.11 -11.06
N GLU A 282 -15.07 3.06 -11.70
CA GLU A 282 -16.29 2.40 -11.29
C GLU A 282 -16.21 1.89 -9.83
N LYS A 283 -15.08 1.27 -9.43
CA LYS A 283 -14.86 0.82 -8.05
C LYS A 283 -14.83 1.97 -7.05
N VAL A 284 -14.23 3.11 -7.41
CA VAL A 284 -14.21 4.31 -6.56
C VAL A 284 -15.64 4.83 -6.35
N ILE A 285 -16.41 4.90 -7.42
CA ILE A 285 -17.81 5.35 -7.39
C ILE A 285 -18.68 4.39 -6.57
N ASP A 286 -18.50 3.07 -6.73
CA ASP A 286 -19.24 2.07 -5.96
C ASP A 286 -18.89 2.08 -4.46
N ASN A 287 -17.70 2.59 -4.10
CA ASN A 287 -17.34 2.86 -2.72
C ASN A 287 -17.98 4.15 -2.16
N GLY A 288 -18.62 4.96 -2.99
CA GLY A 288 -19.20 6.25 -2.59
C GLY A 288 -18.19 7.38 -2.49
N TRP A 289 -16.93 7.18 -2.90
CA TRP A 289 -15.86 8.17 -2.76
C TRP A 289 -15.92 9.25 -3.83
N ASN A 290 -15.37 10.42 -3.51
CA ASN A 290 -15.23 11.51 -4.47
C ASN A 290 -14.21 11.16 -5.56
N ILE A 291 -14.57 11.46 -6.80
CA ILE A 291 -13.74 11.22 -7.98
C ILE A 291 -13.80 12.40 -8.94
N CYS A 292 -12.65 12.82 -9.47
CA CYS A 292 -12.58 13.77 -10.57
C CYS A 292 -12.89 13.06 -11.89
N ILE A 293 -13.82 13.60 -12.68
CA ILE A 293 -14.11 13.16 -14.04
C ILE A 293 -13.83 14.32 -14.98
N TRP A 294 -12.78 14.20 -15.78
CA TRP A 294 -12.26 15.28 -16.60
C TRP A 294 -13.28 15.81 -17.60
N PRO A 295 -13.45 17.15 -17.71
CA PRO A 295 -14.35 17.75 -18.67
C PRO A 295 -13.82 17.60 -20.11
N GLU A 296 -14.67 17.82 -21.10
CA GLU A 296 -14.29 17.74 -22.53
C GLU A 296 -13.23 18.76 -22.93
N SER A 297 -13.19 19.88 -22.27
CA SER A 297 -12.23 20.94 -22.51
C SER A 297 -10.78 20.59 -22.15
N VAL A 298 -10.56 19.51 -21.37
CA VAL A 298 -9.24 19.03 -20.98
C VAL A 298 -8.84 17.90 -21.94
N ALA A 299 -7.87 18.19 -22.82
CA ALA A 299 -7.34 17.22 -23.79
C ALA A 299 -6.08 16.50 -23.30
N CYS A 300 -5.37 17.08 -22.30
CA CYS A 300 -4.13 16.48 -21.77
C CYS A 300 -4.42 15.18 -21.05
N LYS A 301 -3.44 14.25 -21.12
CA LYS A 301 -3.58 12.91 -20.58
C LYS A 301 -3.47 12.87 -19.06
N ASP A 302 -2.46 13.51 -18.49
CA ASP A 302 -2.12 13.47 -17.07
C ASP A 302 -1.84 14.89 -16.53
N LEU A 303 -1.63 15.01 -15.22
CA LEU A 303 -1.38 16.28 -14.57
C LEU A 303 -0.07 16.92 -15.06
N ASN A 304 0.96 16.12 -15.31
CA ASN A 304 2.22 16.63 -15.82
C ASN A 304 2.05 17.26 -17.23
N ASP A 305 1.30 16.60 -18.12
CA ASP A 305 1.00 17.14 -19.44
C ASP A 305 0.20 18.44 -19.36
N MET A 306 -0.72 18.55 -18.39
CA MET A 306 -1.49 19.79 -18.15
C MET A 306 -0.59 20.95 -17.73
N ILE A 307 0.34 20.71 -16.82
CA ILE A 307 1.33 21.72 -16.40
C ILE A 307 2.24 22.12 -17.55
N LEU A 308 2.71 21.16 -18.36
CA LEU A 308 3.52 21.43 -19.54
C LEU A 308 2.74 22.20 -20.63
N ALA A 309 1.43 22.05 -20.68
CA ALA A 309 0.53 22.86 -21.50
C ALA A 309 0.23 24.23 -20.89
N SER A 310 0.97 24.67 -19.86
CA SER A 310 0.87 25.96 -19.19
C SER A 310 -0.42 26.17 -18.38
N ILE A 311 -1.10 25.09 -17.96
CA ILE A 311 -2.17 25.17 -16.97
C ILE A 311 -1.52 25.39 -15.60
N GLN A 312 -1.81 26.52 -14.98
CA GLN A 312 -1.29 26.86 -13.65
C GLN A 312 -1.87 25.93 -12.58
N GLU A 313 -1.10 25.68 -11.53
CA GLU A 313 -1.50 24.79 -10.41
C GLU A 313 -2.85 25.18 -9.80
N SER A 314 -3.09 26.48 -9.55
CA SER A 314 -4.37 26.98 -9.03
C SER A 314 -5.55 26.66 -9.96
N ARG A 315 -5.35 26.79 -11.27
CA ARG A 315 -6.38 26.47 -12.26
C ARG A 315 -6.62 24.97 -12.36
N LEU A 316 -5.56 24.18 -12.24
CA LEU A 316 -5.66 22.72 -12.20
C LEU A 316 -6.51 22.25 -11.02
N ILE A 317 -6.26 22.79 -9.83
CA ILE A 317 -7.04 22.52 -8.61
C ILE A 317 -8.51 22.92 -8.80
N GLU A 318 -8.75 24.08 -9.38
CA GLU A 318 -10.11 24.55 -9.68
C GLU A 318 -10.83 23.59 -10.63
N ILE A 319 -10.18 23.16 -11.72
CA ILE A 319 -10.75 22.18 -12.66
C ILE A 319 -11.10 20.88 -11.94
N ILE A 320 -10.20 20.34 -11.10
CA ILE A 320 -10.44 19.11 -10.35
C ILE A 320 -11.65 19.29 -9.43
N ASN A 321 -11.68 20.36 -8.65
CA ASN A 321 -12.75 20.58 -7.67
C ASN A 321 -14.12 20.79 -8.34
N MET A 322 -14.19 21.52 -9.44
CA MET A 322 -15.41 21.73 -10.21
C MET A 322 -15.94 20.46 -10.90
N ASN A 323 -15.07 19.46 -11.13
CA ASN A 323 -15.42 18.22 -11.80
C ASN A 323 -15.29 17.00 -10.86
N THR A 324 -15.41 17.23 -9.57
CA THR A 324 -15.45 16.19 -8.54
C THR A 324 -16.89 15.80 -8.26
N TYR A 325 -17.18 14.51 -8.37
CA TYR A 325 -18.50 13.91 -8.23
C TYR A 325 -18.44 12.67 -7.36
N ASN A 326 -19.58 12.23 -6.84
CA ASN A 326 -19.75 10.94 -6.17
C ASN A 326 -21.10 10.29 -6.51
N GLY A 327 -21.32 9.07 -6.10
CA GLY A 327 -22.58 8.33 -6.21
C GLY A 327 -23.16 8.32 -7.64
N LEU A 328 -24.45 8.56 -7.76
CA LEU A 328 -25.18 8.50 -9.05
C LEU A 328 -24.70 9.55 -10.05
N LEU A 329 -24.36 10.76 -9.56
CA LEU A 329 -23.87 11.83 -10.42
C LEU A 329 -22.54 11.44 -11.07
N ALA A 330 -21.62 10.85 -10.31
CA ALA A 330 -20.36 10.34 -10.84
C ALA A 330 -20.60 9.23 -11.90
N LYS A 331 -21.55 8.33 -11.68
CA LYS A 331 -21.91 7.29 -12.69
C LYS A 331 -22.36 7.90 -14.00
N THR A 332 -23.18 8.96 -13.93
CA THR A 332 -23.68 9.66 -15.12
C THR A 332 -22.56 10.33 -15.89
N HIS A 333 -21.69 11.09 -15.19
CA HIS A 333 -20.53 11.74 -15.82
C HIS A 333 -19.54 10.75 -16.41
N LEU A 334 -19.25 9.64 -15.69
CA LEU A 334 -18.38 8.58 -16.21
C LEU A 334 -18.95 7.93 -17.48
N ALA A 335 -20.28 7.71 -17.53
CA ALA A 335 -20.93 7.14 -18.71
C ALA A 335 -20.80 8.04 -19.95
N THR A 336 -20.74 9.35 -19.77
CA THR A 336 -20.50 10.33 -20.85
C THR A 336 -18.99 10.39 -21.20
N TRP A 337 -18.12 10.50 -20.20
CA TRP A 337 -16.69 10.62 -20.38
C TRP A 337 -16.06 9.44 -21.12
N ARG A 338 -16.45 8.20 -20.82
CA ARG A 338 -15.91 6.97 -21.49
C ARG A 338 -16.32 6.82 -22.96
N LYS A 339 -17.18 7.69 -23.49
CA LYS A 339 -17.60 7.66 -24.90
C LYS A 339 -16.72 8.53 -25.79
N LYS A 340 -15.85 9.33 -25.20
CA LYS A 340 -14.84 10.14 -25.93
C LYS A 340 -13.77 9.22 -26.49
#